data_6f09ece382b371e282a2533499a13255
#
_entry.id   6f09ece382b371e282a2533499a13255
#
_cell.length_a   1.000
_cell.length_b   1.000
_cell.length_c   1.000
_cell.angle_alpha   90.00
_cell.angle_beta   90.00
_cell.angle_gamma   90.00
#
_symmetry.space_group_name_H-M   'P 1'
#
loop_
_entity.id
_entity.type
_entity.pdbx_description
1 polymer ?
#
loop_
_entity_poly.entity_id
_entity_poly.type
_entity_poly.pdbx_seq_one_letter_code
_entity_poly.pdbx_strand_id
1 'polypeptide(L)'
;MSENNLEGGITVEVKGRILLMGINRPSKMNGFTPEMMDDLSDAYTKLEDDPELWCGVLFAHGDHFTAGLDLPKFQERMQKGERGRGEGRVDPTSLGRRCTKPIVSAVKGVTYTLGIELMLAGDIVVAADNCRFSQLEPLRGIHATGGATIRFVQRCGWGNAMYHLLTSDVFDSEEAYRVGLVQEVVPFGSELERAIELAEIICEGAPLAVQATKRSSMRYVVDGEQTAIDAMGADQTALAGTEDAQEGVDSFKERRKGNFKGR
;
A
#
# COMPACT_ATOMS: atom_id res chain seq x y z
N MET A 1 -14.60 26.26 7.15
CA MET A 1 -14.13 25.47 6.00
C MET A 1 -13.34 26.41 5.13
N SER A 2 -12.02 26.31 5.15
CA SER A 2 -11.13 27.26 4.48
C SER A 2 -11.05 26.96 2.99
N GLU A 3 -11.24 28.00 2.17
CA GLU A 3 -11.21 27.99 0.70
C GLU A 3 -9.83 27.70 0.05
N ASN A 4 -8.90 27.06 0.75
CA ASN A 4 -7.49 26.99 0.33
C ASN A 4 -7.02 25.61 -0.13
N ASN A 5 -7.87 24.75 -0.75
CA ASN A 5 -7.43 23.44 -1.22
C ASN A 5 -7.55 23.24 -2.74
N LEU A 6 -7.21 24.25 -3.54
CA LEU A 6 -7.13 24.15 -5.01
C LEU A 6 -5.93 23.32 -5.49
N GLU A 7 -4.92 23.06 -4.64
CA GLU A 7 -3.71 22.30 -5.02
C GLU A 7 -3.79 20.80 -4.73
N GLY A 8 -4.77 20.35 -3.95
CA GLY A 8 -4.89 18.95 -3.54
C GLY A 8 -4.05 18.62 -2.29
N GLY A 9 -4.20 17.41 -1.75
CA GLY A 9 -3.48 16.96 -0.55
C GLY A 9 -3.81 15.52 -0.20
N ILE A 10 -3.33 15.07 0.95
CA ILE A 10 -3.65 13.77 1.55
C ILE A 10 -4.52 14.00 2.79
N THR A 11 -5.70 13.39 2.82
CA THR A 11 -6.54 13.38 4.03
C THR A 11 -6.11 12.24 4.93
N VAL A 12 -6.08 12.49 6.24
CA VAL A 12 -5.69 11.51 7.25
C VAL A 12 -6.77 11.45 8.32
N GLU A 13 -7.33 10.26 8.53
CA GLU A 13 -8.35 10.01 9.55
C GLU A 13 -8.01 8.73 10.34
N VAL A 14 -8.23 8.75 11.65
CA VAL A 14 -8.05 7.58 12.51
C VAL A 14 -9.41 6.96 12.82
N LYS A 15 -9.58 5.68 12.44
CA LYS A 15 -10.76 4.87 12.76
C LYS A 15 -10.32 3.68 13.64
N GLY A 16 -10.46 3.80 14.95
CA GLY A 16 -9.96 2.78 15.88
C GLY A 16 -8.45 2.57 15.76
N ARG A 17 -8.02 1.39 15.33
CA ARG A 17 -6.61 1.03 15.09
C ARG A 17 -6.16 1.23 13.63
N ILE A 18 -7.01 1.82 12.80
CA ILE A 18 -6.79 1.97 11.35
C ILE A 18 -6.51 3.43 11.02
N LEU A 19 -5.49 3.68 10.20
CA LEU A 19 -5.22 4.97 9.59
C LEU A 19 -5.78 4.98 8.16
N LEU A 20 -6.76 5.82 7.90
CA LEU A 20 -7.29 6.07 6.56
C LEU A 20 -6.48 7.20 5.91
N MET A 21 -5.90 6.94 4.74
CA MET A 21 -5.06 7.86 3.99
C MET A 21 -5.70 8.09 2.62
N GLY A 22 -6.29 9.27 2.41
CA GLY A 22 -7.09 9.60 1.24
C GLY A 22 -6.39 10.55 0.29
N ILE A 23 -6.17 10.13 -0.97
CA ILE A 23 -5.67 10.99 -2.04
C ILE A 23 -6.78 11.95 -2.43
N ASN A 24 -6.57 13.26 -2.36
CA ASN A 24 -7.63 14.26 -2.54
C ASN A 24 -7.23 15.41 -3.47
N ARG A 25 -7.30 15.16 -4.77
CA ARG A 25 -7.18 16.16 -5.86
C ARG A 25 -8.06 15.75 -7.04
N PRO A 26 -9.38 15.54 -6.81
CA PRO A 26 -10.25 14.91 -7.80
C PRO A 26 -10.38 15.72 -9.10
N SER A 27 -10.28 17.06 -9.04
CA SER A 27 -10.32 17.95 -10.22
C SER A 27 -9.18 17.70 -11.23
N LYS A 28 -8.13 16.97 -10.84
CA LYS A 28 -6.98 16.58 -11.67
C LYS A 28 -6.80 15.07 -11.69
N MET A 29 -7.90 14.30 -11.57
CA MET A 29 -7.87 12.83 -11.49
C MET A 29 -6.83 12.33 -10.45
N ASN A 30 -6.73 13.03 -9.34
CA ASN A 30 -5.78 12.75 -8.25
C ASN A 30 -4.30 12.66 -8.68
N GLY A 31 -3.93 13.42 -9.75
CA GLY A 31 -2.54 13.55 -10.17
C GLY A 31 -1.67 14.14 -9.06
N PHE A 32 -0.60 13.44 -8.70
CA PHE A 32 0.27 13.79 -7.57
C PHE A 32 1.14 15.00 -7.86
N THR A 33 1.24 15.88 -6.87
CA THR A 33 2.28 16.91 -6.80
C THR A 33 3.43 16.45 -5.88
N PRO A 34 4.60 17.12 -5.92
CA PRO A 34 5.66 16.86 -4.97
C PRO A 34 5.24 16.94 -3.51
N GLU A 35 4.38 17.91 -3.17
CA GLU A 35 3.85 18.12 -1.82
C GLU A 35 2.94 16.96 -1.40
N MET A 36 2.07 16.47 -2.29
CA MET A 36 1.23 15.30 -2.01
C MET A 36 2.05 14.03 -1.76
N MET A 37 3.21 13.86 -2.42
CA MET A 37 4.13 12.75 -2.12
C MET A 37 4.73 12.89 -0.73
N ASP A 38 5.11 14.10 -0.33
CA ASP A 38 5.64 14.39 0.99
C ASP A 38 4.56 14.16 2.07
N ASP A 39 3.33 14.67 1.87
CA ASP A 39 2.18 14.45 2.75
C ASP A 39 1.85 12.96 2.92
N LEU A 40 1.89 12.19 1.83
CA LEU A 40 1.66 10.75 1.89
C LEU A 40 2.76 10.03 2.67
N SER A 41 4.03 10.43 2.49
CA SER A 41 5.14 9.91 3.28
C SER A 41 4.99 10.21 4.77
N ASP A 42 4.49 11.40 5.13
CA ASP A 42 4.18 11.77 6.52
C ASP A 42 3.04 10.91 7.08
N ALA A 43 1.98 10.67 6.31
CA ALA A 43 0.88 9.79 6.72
C ALA A 43 1.35 8.34 6.96
N TYR A 44 2.18 7.80 6.07
CA TYR A 44 2.78 6.47 6.26
C TYR A 44 3.73 6.43 7.46
N THR A 45 4.48 7.51 7.71
CA THR A 45 5.37 7.62 8.87
C THR A 45 4.57 7.67 10.16
N LYS A 46 3.47 8.43 10.18
CA LYS A 46 2.52 8.42 11.31
C LYS A 46 1.98 7.02 11.58
N LEU A 47 1.56 6.29 10.53
CA LEU A 47 1.11 4.90 10.69
C LEU A 47 2.20 4.04 11.32
N GLU A 48 3.42 4.11 10.80
CA GLU A 48 4.54 3.27 11.23
C GLU A 48 4.93 3.54 12.68
N ASP A 49 5.04 4.82 13.05
CA ASP A 49 5.64 5.23 14.33
C ASP A 49 4.61 5.27 15.49
N ASP A 50 3.30 5.32 15.23
CA ASP A 50 2.25 5.35 16.26
C ASP A 50 1.87 3.92 16.69
N PRO A 51 2.19 3.46 17.92
CA PRO A 51 1.90 2.10 18.39
C PRO A 51 0.40 1.80 18.49
N GLU A 52 -0.45 2.82 18.54
CA GLU A 52 -1.90 2.65 18.58
C GLU A 52 -2.52 2.36 17.22
N LEU A 53 -1.78 2.55 16.12
CA LEU A 53 -2.22 2.25 14.77
C LEU A 53 -1.63 0.91 14.31
N TRP A 54 -2.48 0.03 13.79
CA TRP A 54 -2.11 -1.35 13.45
C TRP A 54 -2.23 -1.69 11.96
N CYS A 55 -3.07 -0.96 11.22
CA CYS A 55 -3.27 -1.16 9.79
C CYS A 55 -3.51 0.19 9.10
N GLY A 56 -3.09 0.33 7.85
CA GLY A 56 -3.40 1.47 7.01
C GLY A 56 -4.37 1.10 5.89
N VAL A 57 -5.25 2.04 5.50
CA VAL A 57 -6.06 1.96 4.29
C VAL A 57 -5.71 3.13 3.40
N LEU A 58 -5.20 2.86 2.20
CA LEU A 58 -4.94 3.86 1.17
C LEU A 58 -6.11 3.90 0.20
N PHE A 59 -6.73 5.07 0.03
CA PHE A 59 -7.88 5.26 -0.85
C PHE A 59 -7.82 6.60 -1.57
N ALA A 60 -8.82 6.93 -2.37
CA ALA A 60 -8.90 8.22 -3.05
C ALA A 60 -10.31 8.82 -3.00
N HIS A 61 -10.38 10.15 -2.92
CA HIS A 61 -11.62 10.91 -3.09
C HIS A 61 -11.97 11.06 -4.59
N GLY A 62 -13.25 11.31 -4.90
CA GLY A 62 -13.75 11.40 -6.28
C GLY A 62 -13.82 10.04 -6.96
N ASP A 63 -13.78 10.03 -8.30
CA ASP A 63 -14.08 8.85 -9.13
C ASP A 63 -12.85 8.05 -9.55
N HIS A 64 -11.65 8.54 -9.28
CA HIS A 64 -10.39 7.95 -9.72
C HIS A 64 -9.41 7.77 -8.55
N PHE A 65 -8.60 6.71 -8.60
CA PHE A 65 -7.53 6.54 -7.62
C PHE A 65 -6.41 7.55 -7.87
N THR A 66 -5.73 7.48 -9.00
CA THR A 66 -4.83 8.52 -9.49
C THR A 66 -4.43 8.27 -10.95
N ALA A 67 -4.26 9.35 -11.70
CA ALA A 67 -3.68 9.32 -13.06
C ALA A 67 -2.14 9.31 -13.06
N GLY A 68 -1.48 9.27 -11.88
CA GLY A 68 -0.02 9.27 -11.75
C GLY A 68 0.55 10.62 -11.32
N LEU A 69 1.80 10.88 -11.69
CA LEU A 69 2.47 12.14 -11.39
C LEU A 69 1.97 13.29 -12.28
N ASP A 70 1.81 14.46 -11.71
CA ASP A 70 1.69 15.73 -12.45
C ASP A 70 3.08 16.07 -13.01
N LEU A 71 3.45 15.42 -14.13
CA LEU A 71 4.82 15.43 -14.69
C LEU A 71 5.47 16.82 -14.78
N PRO A 72 4.76 17.89 -15.23
CA PRO A 72 5.33 19.24 -15.24
C PRO A 72 5.86 19.69 -13.87
N LYS A 73 5.17 19.34 -12.78
CA LYS A 73 5.58 19.70 -11.41
C LYS A 73 6.76 18.87 -10.90
N PHE A 74 7.04 17.70 -11.48
CA PHE A 74 8.16 16.84 -11.12
C PHE A 74 9.41 17.01 -12.00
N GLN A 75 9.34 17.80 -13.07
CA GLN A 75 10.42 17.91 -14.05
C GLN A 75 11.77 18.26 -13.42
N GLU A 76 11.79 19.22 -12.49
CA GLU A 76 13.03 19.65 -11.83
C GLU A 76 13.61 18.53 -10.93
N ARG A 77 12.77 17.88 -10.10
CA ARG A 77 13.18 16.74 -9.25
C ARG A 77 13.70 15.58 -10.08
N MET A 78 13.04 15.27 -11.19
CA MET A 78 13.47 14.20 -12.13
C MET A 78 14.84 14.49 -12.75
N GLN A 79 15.08 15.72 -13.20
CA GLN A 79 16.38 16.13 -13.78
C GLN A 79 17.51 16.07 -12.74
N LYS A 80 17.23 16.38 -11.48
CA LYS A 80 18.19 16.29 -10.37
C LYS A 80 18.38 14.87 -9.81
N GLY A 81 17.58 13.89 -10.29
CA GLY A 81 17.57 12.54 -9.75
C GLY A 81 17.05 12.48 -8.29
N GLU A 82 16.35 13.50 -7.84
CA GLU A 82 15.78 13.58 -6.49
C GLU A 82 14.53 12.70 -6.41
N ARG A 83 14.58 11.69 -5.56
CA ARG A 83 13.45 10.74 -5.39
C ARG A 83 12.44 11.17 -4.34
N GLY A 84 12.54 12.41 -3.78
CA GLY A 84 11.57 12.95 -2.80
C GLY A 84 11.45 12.16 -1.50
N ARG A 85 12.44 11.32 -1.19
CA ARG A 85 12.45 10.50 0.01
C ARG A 85 13.15 11.29 1.11
N GLY A 86 12.37 11.98 1.97
CA GLY A 86 12.90 12.66 3.13
C GLY A 86 13.64 11.66 4.05
N GLU A 87 14.81 12.07 4.62
CA GLU A 87 15.51 11.24 5.59
C GLU A 87 14.58 10.85 6.74
N GLY A 88 14.54 9.55 7.07
CA GLY A 88 13.75 9.02 8.17
C GLY A 88 12.25 8.78 7.89
N ARG A 89 11.68 9.34 6.82
CA ARG A 89 10.27 9.11 6.45
C ARG A 89 10.07 7.73 5.83
N VAL A 90 8.88 7.16 6.02
CA VAL A 90 8.46 5.96 5.30
C VAL A 90 8.24 6.31 3.83
N ASP A 91 8.76 5.48 2.94
CA ASP A 91 8.56 5.60 1.49
C ASP A 91 7.28 4.87 1.07
N PRO A 92 6.22 5.57 0.64
CA PRO A 92 4.97 4.95 0.23
C PRO A 92 5.12 3.96 -0.93
N THR A 93 6.19 4.10 -1.74
CA THR A 93 6.53 3.15 -2.80
C THR A 93 7.36 1.96 -2.28
N SER A 94 7.68 1.89 -0.99
CA SER A 94 8.44 0.80 -0.33
C SER A 94 9.79 0.46 -0.96
N LEU A 95 10.44 1.44 -1.59
CA LEU A 95 11.80 1.31 -2.14
C LEU A 95 12.88 1.90 -1.21
N GLY A 96 12.45 2.68 -0.21
CA GLY A 96 13.26 3.20 0.91
C GLY A 96 12.88 2.55 2.24
N ARG A 97 12.69 3.38 3.31
CA ARG A 97 12.15 2.93 4.59
C ARG A 97 10.73 2.37 4.36
N ARG A 98 10.52 1.11 4.68
CA ARG A 98 9.24 0.43 4.48
C ARG A 98 8.33 0.59 5.69
N CYS A 99 7.00 0.60 5.45
CA CYS A 99 6.02 0.41 6.50
C CYS A 99 5.96 -1.06 6.90
N THR A 100 6.14 -1.37 8.18
CA THR A 100 6.07 -2.73 8.72
C THR A 100 4.63 -3.17 8.98
N LYS A 101 3.72 -2.20 9.14
CA LYS A 101 2.30 -2.44 9.36
C LYS A 101 1.58 -2.75 8.04
N PRO A 102 0.51 -3.58 8.06
CA PRO A 102 -0.28 -3.89 6.87
C PRO A 102 -0.90 -2.66 6.23
N ILE A 103 -0.97 -2.68 4.89
CA ILE A 103 -1.65 -1.66 4.08
C ILE A 103 -2.65 -2.34 3.16
N VAL A 104 -3.91 -1.93 3.23
CA VAL A 104 -4.95 -2.31 2.28
C VAL A 104 -5.21 -1.11 1.36
N SER A 105 -5.15 -1.33 0.05
CA SER A 105 -5.40 -0.29 -0.96
C SER A 105 -6.78 -0.46 -1.56
N ALA A 106 -7.61 0.59 -1.52
CA ALA A 106 -8.92 0.67 -2.17
C ALA A 106 -8.78 1.51 -3.45
N VAL A 107 -8.81 0.87 -4.62
CA VAL A 107 -8.59 1.54 -5.90
C VAL A 107 -9.84 1.56 -6.76
N LYS A 108 -10.00 2.62 -7.56
CA LYS A 108 -11.17 2.82 -8.44
C LYS A 108 -10.84 3.67 -9.65
N GLY A 109 -11.63 3.49 -10.71
CA GLY A 109 -11.51 4.27 -11.94
C GLY A 109 -10.07 4.25 -12.49
N VAL A 110 -9.56 5.40 -12.91
CA VAL A 110 -8.18 5.52 -13.39
C VAL A 110 -7.19 5.25 -12.26
N THR A 111 -6.36 4.24 -12.44
CA THR A 111 -5.28 3.81 -11.53
C THR A 111 -4.04 3.58 -12.38
N TYR A 112 -3.35 4.65 -12.75
CA TYR A 112 -2.24 4.62 -13.70
C TYR A 112 -0.89 4.87 -13.01
N THR A 113 0.16 4.33 -13.60
CA THR A 113 1.57 4.64 -13.29
C THR A 113 1.84 4.58 -11.77
N LEU A 114 2.13 5.71 -11.12
CA LEU A 114 2.30 5.79 -9.66
C LEU A 114 1.15 5.12 -8.88
N GLY A 115 -0.09 5.18 -9.38
CA GLY A 115 -1.23 4.52 -8.74
C GLY A 115 -1.04 3.02 -8.59
N ILE A 116 -0.57 2.35 -9.64
CA ILE A 116 -0.23 0.93 -9.60
C ILE A 116 0.99 0.70 -8.68
N GLU A 117 1.98 1.58 -8.71
CA GLU A 117 3.17 1.46 -7.86
C GLU A 117 2.82 1.56 -6.37
N LEU A 118 1.91 2.49 -5.99
CA LEU A 118 1.42 2.64 -4.62
C LEU A 118 0.59 1.44 -4.16
N MET A 119 -0.40 0.99 -4.97
CA MET A 119 -1.22 -0.15 -4.58
C MET A 119 -0.40 -1.43 -4.42
N LEU A 120 0.58 -1.67 -5.30
CA LEU A 120 1.45 -2.84 -5.24
C LEU A 120 2.53 -2.74 -4.14
N ALA A 121 2.82 -1.54 -3.64
CA ALA A 121 3.68 -1.33 -2.48
C ALA A 121 2.97 -1.72 -1.17
N GLY A 122 1.63 -1.73 -1.17
CA GLY A 122 0.80 -2.29 -0.10
C GLY A 122 0.71 -3.81 -0.14
N ASP A 123 -0.12 -4.37 0.73
CA ASP A 123 -0.20 -5.81 0.96
C ASP A 123 -1.42 -6.45 0.28
N ILE A 124 -2.58 -5.80 0.36
CA ILE A 124 -3.87 -6.25 -0.22
C ILE A 124 -4.46 -5.12 -1.06
N VAL A 125 -5.00 -5.46 -2.23
CA VAL A 125 -5.66 -4.52 -3.12
C VAL A 125 -7.10 -4.94 -3.35
N VAL A 126 -8.03 -4.03 -3.03
CA VAL A 126 -9.46 -4.12 -3.39
C VAL A 126 -9.71 -3.13 -4.53
N ALA A 127 -10.12 -3.63 -5.67
CA ALA A 127 -10.42 -2.80 -6.83
C ALA A 127 -11.92 -2.69 -7.07
N ALA A 128 -12.38 -1.50 -7.42
CA ALA A 128 -13.69 -1.34 -8.01
C ALA A 128 -13.74 -1.98 -9.41
N ASP A 129 -14.91 -2.46 -9.83
CA ASP A 129 -15.12 -3.10 -11.14
C ASP A 129 -14.94 -2.15 -12.34
N ASN A 130 -14.94 -0.83 -12.08
CA ASN A 130 -14.71 0.20 -13.09
C ASN A 130 -13.23 0.59 -13.26
N CYS A 131 -12.28 -0.09 -12.59
CA CYS A 131 -10.87 0.26 -12.67
C CYS A 131 -10.31 0.14 -14.11
N ARG A 132 -9.39 1.06 -14.39
CA ARG A 132 -8.54 1.05 -15.59
C ARG A 132 -7.09 1.20 -15.13
N PHE A 133 -6.26 0.25 -15.48
CA PHE A 133 -4.83 0.18 -15.11
C PHE A 133 -3.95 0.34 -16.34
N SER A 134 -2.86 1.05 -16.22
CA SER A 134 -1.82 1.12 -17.25
C SER A 134 -0.51 1.68 -16.67
N GLN A 135 0.62 1.17 -17.16
CA GLN A 135 1.95 1.75 -16.95
C GLN A 135 2.38 2.50 -18.22
N LEU A 136 2.15 3.81 -18.21
CA LEU A 136 2.30 4.67 -19.40
C LEU A 136 3.70 5.22 -19.61
N GLU A 137 4.64 4.91 -18.72
CA GLU A 137 6.00 5.46 -18.72
C GLU A 137 6.76 5.22 -20.02
N PRO A 138 6.72 4.01 -20.65
CA PRO A 138 7.40 3.79 -21.93
C PRO A 138 6.91 4.71 -23.06
N LEU A 139 5.61 5.05 -23.07
CA LEU A 139 5.03 6.00 -24.02
C LEU A 139 5.46 7.45 -23.78
N ARG A 140 6.18 7.73 -22.69
CA ARG A 140 6.73 9.04 -22.33
C ARG A 140 8.26 9.07 -22.37
N GLY A 141 8.90 7.99 -22.86
CA GLY A 141 10.36 7.89 -22.95
C GLY A 141 11.05 7.72 -21.59
N ILE A 142 10.33 7.29 -20.58
CA ILE A 142 10.84 7.00 -19.23
C ILE A 142 10.43 5.59 -18.82
N HIS A 143 10.91 5.10 -17.67
CA HIS A 143 10.43 3.85 -17.08
C HIS A 143 9.91 4.08 -15.67
N ALA A 144 9.07 3.14 -15.19
CA ALA A 144 8.52 3.18 -13.85
C ALA A 144 9.62 3.06 -12.79
N THR A 145 9.70 4.04 -11.89
CA THR A 145 10.74 4.13 -10.84
C THR A 145 10.21 3.98 -9.42
N GLY A 146 8.88 3.83 -9.24
CA GLY A 146 8.23 3.60 -7.95
C GLY A 146 8.02 2.12 -7.63
N GLY A 147 8.58 1.20 -8.45
CA GLY A 147 8.62 -0.23 -8.15
C GLY A 147 7.74 -1.13 -9.00
N ALA A 148 7.01 -0.61 -10.00
CA ALA A 148 6.18 -1.43 -10.88
C ALA A 148 7.00 -2.52 -11.58
N THR A 149 8.18 -2.18 -12.13
CA THR A 149 9.06 -3.14 -12.82
C THR A 149 9.49 -4.34 -11.96
N ILE A 150 9.46 -4.19 -10.65
CA ILE A 150 9.79 -5.25 -9.67
C ILE A 150 8.53 -6.00 -9.28
N ARG A 151 7.47 -5.28 -8.84
CA ARG A 151 6.29 -5.88 -8.23
C ARG A 151 5.36 -6.56 -9.22
N PHE A 152 5.30 -6.10 -10.48
CA PHE A 152 4.61 -6.87 -11.51
C PHE A 152 5.22 -8.25 -11.67
N VAL A 153 6.56 -8.33 -11.80
CA VAL A 153 7.24 -9.63 -11.94
C VAL A 153 6.98 -10.53 -10.73
N GLN A 154 7.02 -9.96 -9.52
CA GLN A 154 6.76 -10.70 -8.28
C GLN A 154 5.31 -11.22 -8.18
N ARG A 155 4.33 -10.41 -8.60
CA ARG A 155 2.90 -10.72 -8.45
C ARG A 155 2.34 -11.58 -9.57
N CYS A 156 2.72 -11.31 -10.82
CA CYS A 156 2.09 -11.94 -11.99
C CYS A 156 3.07 -12.71 -12.89
N GLY A 157 4.34 -12.82 -12.51
CA GLY A 157 5.38 -13.50 -13.28
C GLY A 157 5.84 -12.72 -14.50
N TRP A 158 6.96 -13.15 -15.11
CA TRP A 158 7.64 -12.41 -16.17
C TRP A 158 6.78 -12.10 -17.38
N GLY A 159 6.05 -13.13 -17.91
CA GLY A 159 5.28 -12.98 -19.14
C GLY A 159 4.17 -11.94 -19.04
N ASN A 160 3.30 -12.05 -18.02
CA ASN A 160 2.23 -11.09 -17.79
C ASN A 160 2.80 -9.70 -17.46
N ALA A 161 3.86 -9.64 -16.64
CA ALA A 161 4.54 -8.38 -16.33
C ALA A 161 5.05 -7.67 -17.58
N MET A 162 5.78 -8.37 -18.45
CA MET A 162 6.32 -7.77 -19.68
C MET A 162 5.22 -7.39 -20.65
N TYR A 163 4.14 -8.17 -20.73
CA TYR A 163 3.01 -7.81 -21.57
C TYR A 163 2.51 -6.40 -21.24
N HIS A 164 2.11 -6.15 -20.00
CA HIS A 164 1.55 -4.86 -19.57
C HIS A 164 2.60 -3.73 -19.50
N LEU A 165 3.80 -4.03 -19.00
CA LEU A 165 4.85 -3.02 -18.84
C LEU A 165 5.45 -2.53 -20.16
N LEU A 166 5.57 -3.40 -21.18
CA LEU A 166 6.17 -3.03 -22.45
C LEU A 166 5.16 -2.49 -23.45
N THR A 167 3.92 -2.97 -23.42
CA THR A 167 2.85 -2.51 -24.33
C THR A 167 2.19 -1.24 -23.85
N SER A 168 2.27 -0.94 -22.55
CA SER A 168 1.54 0.16 -21.91
C SER A 168 0.03 0.10 -22.21
N ASP A 169 -0.54 -1.10 -22.39
CA ASP A 169 -1.95 -1.29 -22.62
C ASP A 169 -2.81 -0.84 -21.44
N VAL A 170 -4.07 -0.59 -21.72
CA VAL A 170 -5.06 -0.34 -20.67
C VAL A 170 -5.81 -1.63 -20.40
N PHE A 171 -5.71 -2.13 -19.17
CA PHE A 171 -6.44 -3.33 -18.73
C PHE A 171 -7.40 -3.01 -17.58
N ASP A 172 -8.36 -3.88 -17.36
CA ASP A 172 -9.44 -3.71 -16.39
C ASP A 172 -9.22 -4.48 -15.08
N SER A 173 -10.23 -4.43 -14.21
CA SER A 173 -10.19 -5.09 -12.90
C SER A 173 -10.19 -6.60 -13.02
N GLU A 174 -10.85 -7.16 -14.02
CA GLU A 174 -10.93 -8.60 -14.25
C GLU A 174 -9.54 -9.15 -14.62
N GLU A 175 -8.86 -8.48 -15.55
CA GLU A 175 -7.49 -8.84 -15.92
C GLU A 175 -6.53 -8.64 -14.75
N ALA A 176 -6.63 -7.53 -14.01
CA ALA A 176 -5.78 -7.28 -12.82
C ALA A 176 -5.96 -8.38 -11.75
N TYR A 177 -7.19 -8.86 -11.54
CA TYR A 177 -7.49 -9.98 -10.66
C TYR A 177 -6.93 -11.30 -11.21
N ARG A 178 -7.15 -11.58 -12.50
CA ARG A 178 -6.68 -12.80 -13.18
C ARG A 178 -5.17 -12.99 -13.06
N VAL A 179 -4.41 -11.90 -13.19
CA VAL A 179 -2.92 -11.96 -13.11
C VAL A 179 -2.38 -11.81 -11.70
N GLY A 180 -3.22 -11.56 -10.69
CA GLY A 180 -2.85 -11.50 -9.29
C GLY A 180 -2.35 -10.13 -8.78
N LEU A 181 -2.56 -9.06 -9.54
CA LEU A 181 -2.24 -7.69 -9.08
C LEU A 181 -3.27 -7.18 -8.07
N VAL A 182 -4.51 -7.67 -8.14
CA VAL A 182 -5.64 -7.33 -7.28
C VAL A 182 -6.16 -8.59 -6.60
N GLN A 183 -6.55 -8.52 -5.33
CA GLN A 183 -7.03 -9.67 -4.55
C GLN A 183 -8.55 -9.77 -4.50
N GLU A 184 -9.26 -8.65 -4.59
CA GLU A 184 -10.73 -8.62 -4.66
C GLU A 184 -11.20 -7.57 -5.65
N VAL A 185 -12.27 -7.89 -6.40
CA VAL A 185 -13.00 -6.94 -7.25
C VAL A 185 -14.41 -6.79 -6.69
N VAL A 186 -14.82 -5.54 -6.46
CA VAL A 186 -16.13 -5.20 -5.88
C VAL A 186 -16.84 -4.15 -6.75
N PRO A 187 -18.18 -3.98 -6.61
CA PRO A 187 -18.87 -2.91 -7.30
C PRO A 187 -18.30 -1.52 -6.98
N PHE A 188 -18.24 -0.64 -8.00
CA PHE A 188 -17.79 0.74 -7.82
C PHE A 188 -18.54 1.43 -6.67
N GLY A 189 -17.79 2.07 -5.78
CA GLY A 189 -18.27 2.73 -4.58
C GLY A 189 -18.23 1.86 -3.31
N SER A 190 -17.98 0.53 -3.44
CA SER A 190 -17.85 -0.38 -2.29
C SER A 190 -16.41 -0.68 -1.90
N GLU A 191 -15.44 -0.26 -2.70
CA GLU A 191 -14.01 -0.59 -2.52
C GLU A 191 -13.42 -0.08 -1.20
N LEU A 192 -13.82 1.12 -0.77
CA LEU A 192 -13.32 1.70 0.50
C LEU A 192 -13.92 0.96 1.71
N GLU A 193 -15.23 0.70 1.70
CA GLU A 193 -15.90 -0.04 2.77
C GLU A 193 -15.28 -1.43 2.92
N ARG A 194 -15.09 -2.14 1.79
CA ARG A 194 -14.47 -3.47 1.80
C ARG A 194 -13.02 -3.45 2.29
N ALA A 195 -12.24 -2.47 1.91
CA ALA A 195 -10.86 -2.33 2.39
C ALA A 195 -10.80 -2.05 3.91
N ILE A 196 -11.75 -1.28 4.44
CA ILE A 196 -11.88 -1.04 5.88
C ILE A 196 -12.26 -2.34 6.61
N GLU A 197 -13.21 -3.11 6.10
CA GLU A 197 -13.57 -4.42 6.67
C GLU A 197 -12.34 -5.36 6.75
N LEU A 198 -11.54 -5.44 5.69
CA LEU A 198 -10.32 -6.23 5.70
C LEU A 198 -9.30 -5.72 6.72
N ALA A 199 -9.15 -4.40 6.85
CA ALA A 199 -8.29 -3.81 7.86
C ALA A 199 -8.80 -4.08 9.28
N GLU A 200 -10.11 -4.09 9.51
CA GLU A 200 -10.72 -4.46 10.79
C GLU A 200 -10.44 -5.94 11.12
N ILE A 201 -10.56 -6.85 10.15
CA ILE A 201 -10.18 -8.27 10.30
C ILE A 201 -8.69 -8.42 10.66
N ILE A 202 -7.79 -7.68 9.98
CA ILE A 202 -6.36 -7.69 10.29
C ILE A 202 -6.11 -7.21 11.73
N CYS A 203 -6.84 -6.19 12.17
CA CYS A 203 -6.73 -5.64 13.53
C CYS A 203 -7.33 -6.56 14.62
N GLU A 204 -8.04 -7.63 14.28
CA GLU A 204 -8.41 -8.68 15.24
C GLU A 204 -7.21 -9.56 15.64
N GLY A 205 -6.13 -9.55 14.89
CA GLY A 205 -4.87 -10.27 15.17
C GLY A 205 -3.93 -9.48 16.08
N ALA A 206 -3.05 -10.19 16.78
CA ALA A 206 -1.97 -9.60 17.58
C ALA A 206 -1.03 -8.79 16.65
N PRO A 207 -0.90 -7.46 16.81
CA PRO A 207 -0.25 -6.60 15.83
C PRO A 207 1.23 -6.91 15.64
N LEU A 208 1.96 -7.31 16.70
CA LEU A 208 3.35 -7.72 16.59
C LEU A 208 3.51 -9.03 15.78
N ALA A 209 2.56 -9.96 15.91
CA ALA A 209 2.56 -11.21 15.13
C ALA A 209 2.22 -10.93 13.66
N VAL A 210 1.25 -10.06 13.39
CA VAL A 210 0.91 -9.62 12.03
C VAL A 210 2.12 -8.94 11.35
N GLN A 211 2.80 -8.04 12.04
CA GLN A 211 4.02 -7.40 11.52
C GLN A 211 5.17 -8.39 11.31
N ALA A 212 5.36 -9.35 12.22
CA ALA A 212 6.37 -10.38 12.07
C ALA A 212 6.08 -11.30 10.88
N THR A 213 4.81 -11.64 10.63
CA THR A 213 4.37 -12.40 9.46
C THR A 213 4.73 -11.65 8.16
N LYS A 214 4.37 -10.37 8.06
CA LYS A 214 4.72 -9.53 6.92
C LYS A 214 6.24 -9.42 6.73
N ARG A 215 6.99 -9.18 7.82
CA ARG A 215 8.45 -9.08 7.80
C ARG A 215 9.11 -10.37 7.33
N SER A 216 8.67 -11.52 7.82
CA SER A 216 9.18 -12.84 7.43
C SER A 216 8.94 -13.12 5.95
N SER A 217 7.71 -12.86 5.44
CA SER A 217 7.37 -13.00 4.03
C SER A 217 8.19 -12.04 3.14
N MET A 218 8.40 -10.80 3.60
CA MET A 218 9.21 -9.83 2.86
C MET A 218 10.69 -10.23 2.82
N ARG A 219 11.21 -10.84 3.89
CA ARG A 219 12.58 -11.38 3.92
C ARG A 219 12.77 -12.45 2.85
N TYR A 220 11.78 -13.35 2.69
CA TYR A 220 11.81 -14.32 1.58
C TYR A 220 11.89 -13.62 0.21
N VAL A 221 11.09 -12.60 0.00
CA VAL A 221 11.04 -11.88 -1.30
C VAL A 221 12.35 -11.14 -1.61
N VAL A 222 13.03 -10.60 -0.58
CA VAL A 222 14.22 -9.74 -0.76
C VAL A 222 15.51 -10.55 -0.66
N ASP A 223 15.60 -11.43 0.35
CA ASP A 223 16.85 -12.07 0.77
C ASP A 223 16.88 -13.57 0.45
N GLY A 224 15.75 -14.13 -0.01
CA GLY A 224 15.61 -15.52 -0.41
C GLY A 224 15.20 -16.46 0.73
N GLU A 225 14.90 -17.71 0.35
CA GLU A 225 14.25 -18.72 1.20
C GLU A 225 15.09 -19.08 2.44
N GLN A 226 16.39 -19.33 2.25
CA GLN A 226 17.25 -19.76 3.36
C GLN A 226 17.36 -18.66 4.44
N THR A 227 17.53 -17.41 4.05
CA THR A 227 17.60 -16.28 5.00
C THR A 227 16.29 -16.14 5.79
N ALA A 228 15.13 -16.33 5.12
CA ALA A 228 13.85 -16.31 5.79
C ALA A 228 13.70 -17.46 6.80
N ILE A 229 14.10 -18.69 6.43
CA ILE A 229 14.07 -19.87 7.30
C ILE A 229 14.96 -19.66 8.54
N ASP A 230 16.19 -19.21 8.35
CA ASP A 230 17.17 -19.01 9.43
C ASP A 230 16.68 -18.02 10.49
N ALA A 231 15.85 -17.05 10.10
CA ALA A 231 15.32 -16.03 10.99
C ALA A 231 14.03 -16.44 11.74
N MET A 232 13.28 -17.44 11.28
CA MET A 232 11.96 -17.81 11.85
C MET A 232 12.01 -18.12 13.35
N GLY A 233 13.05 -18.85 13.80
CA GLY A 233 13.20 -19.20 15.21
C GLY A 233 13.37 -17.98 16.13
N ALA A 234 14.19 -17.03 15.71
CA ALA A 234 14.41 -15.79 16.46
C ALA A 234 13.14 -14.90 16.48
N ASP A 235 12.47 -14.76 15.34
CA ASP A 235 11.20 -14.02 15.24
C ASP A 235 10.13 -14.63 16.17
N GLN A 236 9.98 -15.96 16.18
CA GLN A 236 9.05 -16.66 17.06
C GLN A 236 9.40 -16.51 18.55
N THR A 237 10.68 -16.59 18.89
CA THR A 237 11.14 -16.41 20.29
C THR A 237 10.82 -15.02 20.80
N ALA A 238 11.02 -13.98 19.96
CA ALA A 238 10.69 -12.61 20.32
C ALA A 238 9.18 -12.42 20.57
N LEU A 239 8.32 -13.04 19.74
CA LEU A 239 6.87 -13.00 19.93
C LEU A 239 6.40 -13.74 21.18
N ALA A 240 6.98 -14.91 21.46
CA ALA A 240 6.58 -15.74 22.59
C ALA A 240 6.75 -15.07 23.97
N GLY A 241 7.59 -14.02 24.05
CA GLY A 241 7.80 -13.21 25.26
C GLY A 241 6.78 -12.07 25.45
N THR A 242 5.82 -11.87 24.54
CA THR A 242 4.87 -10.77 24.59
C THR A 242 3.62 -11.07 25.42
N GLU A 243 2.96 -10.02 25.95
CA GLU A 243 1.65 -10.16 26.58
C GLU A 243 0.61 -10.72 25.61
N ASP A 244 0.69 -10.30 24.34
CA ASP A 244 -0.22 -10.75 23.28
C ASP A 244 -0.08 -12.25 22.98
N ALA A 245 1.12 -12.83 23.10
CA ALA A 245 1.32 -14.26 22.96
C ALA A 245 0.61 -15.04 24.10
N GLN A 246 0.70 -14.52 25.32
CA GLN A 246 -0.03 -15.10 26.47
C GLN A 246 -1.55 -14.98 26.28
N GLU A 247 -2.03 -13.80 25.87
CA GLU A 247 -3.46 -13.60 25.56
C GLU A 247 -3.93 -14.54 24.44
N GLY A 248 -3.11 -14.76 23.43
CA GLY A 248 -3.41 -15.74 22.36
C GLY A 248 -3.64 -17.13 22.89
N VAL A 249 -2.83 -17.60 23.84
CA VAL A 249 -3.00 -18.90 24.51
C VAL A 249 -4.25 -18.95 25.39
N ASP A 250 -4.49 -17.89 26.15
CA ASP A 250 -5.60 -17.85 27.11
C ASP A 250 -6.95 -17.70 26.40
N SER A 251 -7.04 -16.82 25.40
CA SER A 251 -8.26 -16.68 24.58
C SER A 251 -8.62 -17.97 23.83
N PHE A 252 -7.59 -18.72 23.34
CA PHE A 252 -7.80 -20.03 22.72
C PHE A 252 -8.38 -21.06 23.71
N LYS A 253 -7.83 -21.17 24.95
CA LYS A 253 -8.34 -22.07 25.98
C LYS A 253 -9.78 -21.72 26.39
N GLU A 254 -10.05 -20.42 26.49
CA GLU A 254 -11.35 -19.88 26.90
C GLU A 254 -12.38 -19.80 25.74
N ARG A 255 -11.99 -20.11 24.51
CA ARG A 255 -12.80 -20.09 23.30
C ARG A 255 -13.48 -18.72 23.07
N ARG A 256 -12.73 -17.64 23.28
CA ARG A 256 -13.13 -16.25 23.03
C ARG A 256 -12.20 -15.57 22.02
N LYS A 257 -12.60 -14.40 21.53
CA LYS A 257 -11.69 -13.53 20.76
C LYS A 257 -10.55 -13.04 21.65
N GLY A 258 -9.35 -12.93 21.09
CA GLY A 258 -8.20 -12.31 21.74
C GLY A 258 -8.42 -10.80 21.92
N ASN A 259 -7.88 -10.25 23.02
CA ASN A 259 -7.86 -8.81 23.28
C ASN A 259 -6.42 -8.31 23.29
N PHE A 260 -5.85 -8.18 22.11
CA PHE A 260 -4.47 -7.85 21.90
C PHE A 260 -4.17 -6.37 22.13
N LYS A 261 -2.93 -6.05 22.53
CA LYS A 261 -2.50 -4.71 22.93
C LYS A 261 -1.22 -4.23 22.25
N GLY A 262 -0.57 -5.10 21.48
CA GLY A 262 0.67 -4.77 20.77
C GLY A 262 1.92 -4.78 21.66
N ARG A 263 1.96 -5.56 22.71
CA ARG A 263 3.09 -5.61 23.63
C ARG A 263 3.28 -7.00 24.28
#